data_42e694868d0b423ce2a6c625b457f337
#
_entry.id   42e694868d0b423ce2a6c625b457f337
#
_cell.length_a   1.000
_cell.length_b   1.000
_cell.length_c   1.000
_cell.angle_alpha   90.00
_cell.angle_beta   90.00
_cell.angle_gamma   90.00
#
_symmetry.space_group_name_H-M   'P 1'
#
loop_
_entity.id
_entity.type
_entity.pdbx_description
1 polymer ?
#
loop_
_entity_poly.entity_id
_entity_poly.type
_entity_poly.pdbx_seq_one_letter_code
_entity_poly.pdbx_strand_id
1 'polypeptide(L)'
;MTVSGESPNSPNLRLAILILAAGEGSRLGGYPKALLKKGGDSLLKRFIQSTQSFDPIETLVVTGFYSDQIEAEIKLLKQGVANPITWIKNLQPQLGQASSVRLGLESLKSDYDVLLIALCDQPGIASNEIDALLWQFNQRDVNQEIVLPMVNGQRGNPVLFSRAVIDQILSIPGMVCRPYMDLHPELVKTFVTDSQAFVMDVDTQKDIEKLGLDRIQPH
;
A
#
# COMPACT_ATOMS: atom_id res chain seq x y z
N MET A 1 -11.76 -41.22 -2.13
CA MET A 1 -12.04 -40.43 -0.93
C MET A 1 -11.27 -39.12 -1.06
N THR A 2 -11.94 -38.09 -1.56
CA THR A 2 -11.41 -36.73 -1.74
C THR A 2 -11.60 -35.99 -0.44
N VAL A 3 -10.51 -35.71 0.27
CA VAL A 3 -10.51 -34.88 1.47
C VAL A 3 -10.60 -33.45 0.98
N SER A 4 -11.79 -32.86 1.08
CA SER A 4 -12.01 -31.42 0.96
C SER A 4 -11.36 -30.76 2.19
N GLY A 5 -10.18 -30.18 2.00
CA GLY A 5 -9.52 -29.34 3.00
C GLY A 5 -10.28 -28.01 3.12
N GLU A 6 -11.24 -27.96 4.05
CA GLU A 6 -11.73 -26.70 4.56
C GLU A 6 -10.58 -26.05 5.36
N SER A 7 -10.11 -24.88 4.90
CA SER A 7 -9.20 -24.05 5.67
C SER A 7 -9.88 -23.69 7.01
N PRO A 8 -9.19 -23.83 8.16
CA PRO A 8 -9.77 -23.47 9.45
C PRO A 8 -10.15 -21.99 9.42
N ASN A 9 -11.37 -21.65 9.86
CA ASN A 9 -11.93 -20.33 10.05
C ASN A 9 -10.91 -19.37 10.68
N SER A 10 -10.09 -18.72 9.87
CA SER A 10 -9.44 -17.48 10.29
C SER A 10 -10.53 -16.43 10.40
N PRO A 11 -10.59 -15.64 11.48
CA PRO A 11 -11.54 -14.55 11.57
C PRO A 11 -11.42 -13.70 10.29
N ASN A 12 -12.54 -13.44 9.62
CA ASN A 12 -12.59 -12.65 8.39
C ASN A 12 -12.19 -11.21 8.75
N LEU A 13 -10.89 -10.92 8.71
CA LEU A 13 -10.34 -9.61 9.07
C LEU A 13 -10.86 -8.56 8.11
N ARG A 14 -11.47 -7.51 8.62
CA ARG A 14 -11.89 -6.36 7.83
C ARG A 14 -10.66 -5.56 7.39
N LEU A 15 -10.29 -5.68 6.13
CA LEU A 15 -9.12 -5.04 5.54
C LEU A 15 -9.46 -3.63 5.07
N ALA A 16 -8.67 -2.63 5.51
CA ALA A 16 -8.58 -1.33 4.86
C ALA A 16 -7.24 -1.18 4.13
N ILE A 17 -7.20 -0.34 3.10
CA ILE A 17 -6.01 -0.09 2.29
C ILE A 17 -5.75 1.41 2.20
N LEU A 18 -4.52 1.82 2.50
CA LEU A 18 -4.01 3.17 2.32
C LEU A 18 -2.93 3.14 1.24
N ILE A 19 -3.17 3.82 0.12
CA ILE A 19 -2.22 3.92 -1.00
C ILE A 19 -1.61 5.31 -1.03
N LEU A 20 -0.28 5.39 -0.98
CA LEU A 20 0.45 6.64 -1.07
C LEU A 20 0.83 6.94 -2.52
N ALA A 21 0.22 7.98 -3.09
CA ALA A 21 0.40 8.42 -4.48
C ALA A 21 0.71 9.93 -4.57
N ALA A 22 1.28 10.52 -3.50
CA ALA A 22 1.51 11.96 -3.40
C ALA A 22 2.89 12.42 -3.89
N GLY A 23 3.78 11.52 -4.33
CA GLY A 23 5.17 11.80 -4.66
C GLY A 23 5.35 12.67 -5.90
N GLU A 24 6.41 13.49 -5.93
CA GLU A 24 6.77 14.38 -7.04
C GLU A 24 7.34 13.62 -8.25
N GLY A 25 8.01 12.48 -8.02
CA GLY A 25 8.71 11.77 -9.10
C GLY A 25 9.87 12.58 -9.73
N SER A 26 10.55 13.40 -8.93
CA SER A 26 11.60 14.33 -9.38
C SER A 26 12.72 13.63 -10.16
N ARG A 27 13.16 12.44 -9.72
CA ARG A 27 14.16 11.61 -10.43
C ARG A 27 13.68 11.08 -11.79
N LEU A 28 12.36 11.10 -12.03
CA LEU A 28 11.72 10.76 -13.30
C LEU A 28 11.39 11.99 -14.14
N GLY A 29 11.98 13.16 -13.81
CA GLY A 29 11.71 14.41 -14.48
C GLY A 29 10.33 14.99 -14.17
N GLY A 30 9.79 14.72 -12.97
CA GLY A 30 8.49 15.24 -12.58
C GLY A 30 7.34 14.44 -13.21
N TYR A 31 7.31 13.12 -13.01
CA TYR A 31 6.26 12.26 -13.56
C TYR A 31 5.52 11.49 -12.46
N PRO A 32 4.17 11.38 -12.52
CA PRO A 32 3.37 10.63 -11.55
C PRO A 32 3.62 9.12 -11.66
N LYS A 33 4.44 8.57 -10.74
CA LYS A 33 4.80 7.14 -10.74
C LYS A 33 3.56 6.21 -10.75
N ALA A 34 2.50 6.60 -10.04
CA ALA A 34 1.23 5.88 -9.99
C ALA A 34 0.60 5.65 -11.37
N LEU A 35 0.89 6.52 -12.34
CA LEU A 35 0.34 6.48 -13.70
C LEU A 35 1.29 5.84 -14.72
N LEU A 36 2.48 5.38 -14.32
CA LEU A 36 3.30 4.52 -15.18
C LEU A 36 2.49 3.26 -15.53
N LYS A 37 2.61 2.82 -16.79
CA LYS A 37 1.84 1.68 -17.29
C LYS A 37 2.68 0.42 -17.39
N LYS A 38 2.06 -0.71 -17.10
CA LYS A 38 2.59 -2.05 -17.37
C LYS A 38 1.51 -2.86 -18.09
N GLY A 39 1.77 -3.24 -19.33
CA GLY A 39 0.78 -3.97 -20.12
C GLY A 39 -0.50 -3.17 -20.39
N GLY A 40 -0.39 -1.83 -20.51
CA GLY A 40 -1.51 -0.94 -20.80
C GLY A 40 -2.22 -0.35 -19.57
N ASP A 41 -2.12 -0.99 -18.39
CA ASP A 41 -2.75 -0.54 -17.16
C ASP A 41 -1.78 0.27 -16.29
N SER A 42 -2.26 1.33 -15.62
CA SER A 42 -1.47 2.10 -14.67
C SER A 42 -1.06 1.26 -13.45
N LEU A 43 0.06 1.59 -12.80
CA LEU A 43 0.48 0.91 -11.57
C LEU A 43 -0.57 1.01 -10.49
N LEU A 44 -1.24 2.16 -10.36
CA LEU A 44 -2.36 2.34 -9.43
C LEU A 44 -3.52 1.38 -9.74
N LYS A 45 -3.91 1.28 -11.03
CA LYS A 45 -4.97 0.35 -11.45
C LYS A 45 -4.60 -1.08 -11.13
N ARG A 46 -3.40 -1.51 -11.50
CA ARG A 46 -2.91 -2.87 -11.26
C ARG A 46 -2.92 -3.22 -9.77
N PHE A 47 -2.42 -2.30 -8.92
CA PHE A 47 -2.44 -2.51 -7.48
C PHE A 47 -3.86 -2.65 -6.95
N ILE A 48 -4.77 -1.73 -7.30
CA ILE A 48 -6.17 -1.79 -6.88
C ILE A 48 -6.84 -3.10 -7.35
N GLN A 49 -6.60 -3.53 -8.58
CA GLN A 49 -7.13 -4.80 -9.09
C GLN A 49 -6.60 -6.01 -8.31
N SER A 50 -5.32 -5.99 -7.92
CA SER A 50 -4.72 -7.08 -7.13
C SER A 50 -5.28 -7.19 -5.71
N THR A 51 -5.93 -6.16 -5.21
CA THR A 51 -6.55 -6.15 -3.87
C THR A 51 -8.01 -6.59 -3.86
N GLN A 52 -8.68 -6.67 -5.02
CA GLN A 52 -10.13 -6.92 -5.08
C GLN A 52 -10.54 -8.28 -4.51
N SER A 53 -9.71 -9.30 -4.64
CA SER A 53 -9.98 -10.65 -4.10
C SER A 53 -9.98 -10.71 -2.57
N PHE A 54 -9.48 -9.67 -1.89
CA PHE A 54 -9.46 -9.58 -0.42
C PHE A 54 -10.64 -8.77 0.14
N ASP A 55 -11.54 -8.31 -0.72
CA ASP A 55 -12.75 -7.56 -0.37
C ASP A 55 -12.51 -6.40 0.64
N PRO A 56 -11.60 -5.46 0.34
CA PRO A 56 -11.30 -4.38 1.28
C PRO A 56 -12.51 -3.50 1.53
N ILE A 57 -12.80 -3.25 2.81
CA ILE A 57 -13.96 -2.43 3.21
C ILE A 57 -13.77 -0.93 2.92
N GLU A 58 -12.52 -0.51 2.77
CA GLU A 58 -12.15 0.87 2.38
C GLU A 58 -10.80 0.84 1.66
N THR A 59 -10.71 1.57 0.54
CA THR A 59 -9.45 1.89 -0.11
C THR A 59 -9.33 3.41 -0.20
N LEU A 60 -8.33 3.99 0.48
CA LEU A 60 -8.04 5.42 0.48
C LEU A 60 -6.74 5.69 -0.27
N VAL A 61 -6.78 6.57 -1.27
CA VAL A 61 -5.59 7.02 -2.01
C VAL A 61 -5.21 8.44 -1.57
N VAL A 62 -3.99 8.62 -1.07
CA VAL A 62 -3.47 9.97 -0.79
C VAL A 62 -2.76 10.50 -2.01
N THR A 63 -3.31 11.56 -2.61
CA THR A 63 -2.75 12.27 -3.77
C THR A 63 -1.93 13.49 -3.32
N GLY A 64 -1.17 14.10 -4.24
CA GLY A 64 -0.33 15.27 -3.90
C GLY A 64 0.03 16.08 -5.13
N PHE A 65 1.28 16.02 -5.60
CA PHE A 65 1.77 16.82 -6.74
C PHE A 65 0.95 16.66 -8.03
N TYR A 66 0.42 15.46 -8.29
CA TYR A 66 -0.34 15.14 -9.52
C TYR A 66 -1.79 14.77 -9.22
N SER A 67 -2.40 15.43 -8.22
CA SER A 67 -3.75 15.11 -7.77
C SER A 67 -4.75 14.98 -8.91
N ASP A 68 -4.82 15.98 -9.79
CA ASP A 68 -5.85 16.04 -10.83
C ASP A 68 -5.78 14.83 -11.79
N GLN A 69 -4.55 14.41 -12.15
CA GLN A 69 -4.33 13.26 -13.03
C GLN A 69 -4.66 11.94 -12.33
N ILE A 70 -4.24 11.79 -11.07
CA ILE A 70 -4.48 10.58 -10.27
C ILE A 70 -5.96 10.44 -9.92
N GLU A 71 -6.63 11.56 -9.58
CA GLU A 71 -8.06 11.58 -9.34
C GLU A 71 -8.89 11.23 -10.58
N ALA A 72 -8.45 11.68 -11.77
CA ALA A 72 -9.09 11.28 -13.02
C ALA A 72 -8.98 9.76 -13.24
N GLU A 73 -7.81 9.16 -13.00
CA GLU A 73 -7.62 7.70 -13.05
C GLU A 73 -8.50 6.97 -12.04
N ILE A 74 -8.58 7.43 -10.79
CA ILE A 74 -9.44 6.83 -9.76
C ILE A 74 -10.92 6.87 -10.17
N LYS A 75 -11.39 7.97 -10.75
CA LYS A 75 -12.78 8.10 -11.23
C LYS A 75 -13.12 7.07 -12.31
N LEU A 76 -12.17 6.77 -13.20
CA LEU A 76 -12.32 5.72 -14.20
C LEU A 76 -12.35 4.33 -13.55
N LEU A 77 -11.45 4.07 -12.61
CA LEU A 77 -11.36 2.80 -11.90
C LEU A 77 -12.62 2.45 -11.12
N LYS A 78 -13.24 3.43 -10.47
CA LYS A 78 -14.49 3.24 -9.69
C LYS A 78 -15.64 2.64 -10.50
N GLN A 79 -15.62 2.77 -11.82
CA GLN A 79 -16.65 2.18 -12.68
C GLN A 79 -16.52 0.66 -12.84
N GLY A 80 -15.34 0.11 -12.55
CA GLY A 80 -15.03 -1.32 -12.76
C GLY A 80 -14.70 -2.11 -11.49
N VAL A 81 -14.80 -1.51 -10.29
CA VAL A 81 -14.52 -2.18 -9.02
C VAL A 81 -15.72 -2.09 -8.07
N ALA A 82 -15.96 -3.19 -7.34
CA ALA A 82 -17.09 -3.26 -6.41
C ALA A 82 -16.82 -2.51 -5.10
N ASN A 83 -15.56 -2.48 -4.68
CA ASN A 83 -15.17 -1.98 -3.36
C ASN A 83 -15.02 -0.44 -3.36
N PRO A 84 -15.35 0.23 -2.24
CA PRO A 84 -15.29 1.68 -2.17
C PRO A 84 -13.85 2.19 -2.27
N ILE A 85 -13.59 3.04 -3.28
CA ILE A 85 -12.32 3.76 -3.43
C ILE A 85 -12.60 5.24 -3.22
N THR A 86 -11.84 5.85 -2.31
CA THR A 86 -11.86 7.28 -2.04
C THR A 86 -10.46 7.86 -2.18
N TRP A 87 -10.35 9.18 -2.22
CA TRP A 87 -9.06 9.86 -2.23
C TRP A 87 -9.10 11.12 -1.40
N ILE A 88 -7.92 11.53 -0.94
CA ILE A 88 -7.68 12.80 -0.28
C ILE A 88 -6.41 13.45 -0.82
N LYS A 89 -6.45 14.77 -1.02
CA LYS A 89 -5.31 15.55 -1.50
C LYS A 89 -4.48 16.05 -0.33
N ASN A 90 -3.20 15.67 -0.28
CA ASN A 90 -2.23 16.34 0.55
C ASN A 90 -1.88 17.70 -0.08
N LEU A 91 -2.21 18.79 0.63
CA LEU A 91 -1.95 20.14 0.16
C LEU A 91 -0.48 20.58 0.37
N GLN A 92 0.30 19.81 1.11
CA GLN A 92 1.71 20.07 1.42
C GLN A 92 2.59 18.83 1.15
N PRO A 93 2.54 18.25 -0.07
CA PRO A 93 3.28 17.02 -0.37
C PRO A 93 4.80 17.21 -0.31
N GLN A 94 5.30 18.45 -0.43
CA GLN A 94 6.71 18.81 -0.25
C GLN A 94 7.25 18.56 1.18
N LEU A 95 6.37 18.40 2.18
CA LEU A 95 6.76 18.00 3.53
C LEU A 95 7.17 16.51 3.63
N GLY A 96 7.12 15.80 2.49
CA GLY A 96 7.57 14.43 2.37
C GLY A 96 6.49 13.39 2.68
N GLN A 97 6.89 12.12 2.57
CA GLN A 97 5.97 10.97 2.69
C GLN A 97 5.25 10.92 4.04
N ALA A 98 5.93 11.33 5.13
CA ALA A 98 5.36 11.33 6.48
C ALA A 98 4.06 12.16 6.57
N SER A 99 3.99 13.31 5.90
CA SER A 99 2.79 14.15 5.87
C SER A 99 1.61 13.44 5.17
N SER A 100 1.91 12.70 4.09
CA SER A 100 0.88 11.93 3.37
C SER A 100 0.42 10.72 4.16
N VAL A 101 1.33 10.02 4.85
CA VAL A 101 0.96 8.91 5.76
C VAL A 101 0.02 9.44 6.85
N ARG A 102 0.42 10.49 7.57
CA ARG A 102 -0.38 11.05 8.67
C ARG A 102 -1.77 11.48 8.20
N LEU A 103 -1.85 12.22 7.09
CA LEU A 103 -3.11 12.64 6.50
C LEU A 103 -4.00 11.43 6.15
N GLY A 104 -3.41 10.38 5.56
CA GLY A 104 -4.13 9.16 5.22
C GLY A 104 -4.71 8.46 6.43
N LEU A 105 -3.89 8.28 7.48
CA LEU A 105 -4.33 7.64 8.73
C LEU A 105 -5.49 8.40 9.40
N GLU A 106 -5.43 9.73 9.42
CA GLU A 106 -6.49 10.60 9.99
C GLU A 106 -7.76 10.62 9.15
N SER A 107 -7.70 10.20 7.88
CA SER A 107 -8.81 10.29 6.93
C SER A 107 -9.57 8.99 6.73
N LEU A 108 -9.06 7.85 7.22
CA LEU A 108 -9.76 6.56 7.19
C LEU A 108 -11.02 6.63 8.06
N LYS A 109 -12.13 6.09 7.54
CA LYS A 109 -13.46 6.21 8.17
C LYS A 109 -14.06 4.88 8.58
N SER A 110 -13.64 3.78 7.95
CA SER A 110 -14.19 2.46 8.21
C SER A 110 -13.71 1.88 9.55
N ASP A 111 -14.49 0.98 10.09
CA ASP A 111 -14.12 0.20 11.27
C ASP A 111 -13.41 -1.07 10.84
N TYR A 112 -12.13 -0.92 10.44
CA TYR A 112 -11.26 -2.02 9.99
C TYR A 112 -10.52 -2.68 11.16
N ASP A 113 -10.08 -3.92 10.95
CA ASP A 113 -9.25 -4.68 11.90
C ASP A 113 -7.76 -4.57 11.53
N VAL A 114 -7.46 -4.51 10.22
CA VAL A 114 -6.10 -4.44 9.68
C VAL A 114 -6.01 -3.43 8.56
N LEU A 115 -4.91 -2.66 8.54
CA LEU A 115 -4.59 -1.64 7.53
C LEU A 115 -3.35 -2.07 6.72
N LEU A 116 -3.51 -2.18 5.40
CA LEU A 116 -2.39 -2.31 4.46
C LEU A 116 -1.96 -0.92 4.00
N ILE A 117 -0.72 -0.52 4.28
CA ILE A 117 -0.14 0.73 3.77
C ILE A 117 0.81 0.39 2.62
N ALA A 118 0.49 0.89 1.43
CA ALA A 118 1.17 0.58 0.18
C ALA A 118 1.70 1.82 -0.53
N LEU A 119 2.76 1.62 -1.32
CA LEU A 119 3.29 2.60 -2.26
C LEU A 119 2.79 2.29 -3.67
N CYS A 120 2.46 3.33 -4.43
CA CYS A 120 1.96 3.16 -5.80
C CYS A 120 3.06 2.89 -6.86
N ASP A 121 4.34 2.91 -6.47
CA ASP A 121 5.49 2.78 -7.36
C ASP A 121 6.18 1.40 -7.30
N GLN A 122 5.51 0.39 -6.75
CA GLN A 122 6.00 -0.99 -6.64
C GLN A 122 5.28 -1.93 -7.62
N PRO A 123 5.74 -2.06 -8.88
CA PRO A 123 5.05 -2.79 -9.94
C PRO A 123 5.05 -4.31 -9.75
N GLY A 124 5.82 -4.83 -8.80
CA GLY A 124 5.90 -6.24 -8.45
C GLY A 124 4.86 -6.70 -7.44
N ILE A 125 4.23 -5.78 -6.70
CA ILE A 125 3.21 -6.15 -5.71
C ILE A 125 1.92 -6.58 -6.41
N ALA A 126 1.50 -7.81 -6.15
CA ALA A 126 0.30 -8.43 -6.68
C ALA A 126 -0.45 -9.18 -5.57
N SER A 127 -1.52 -9.89 -5.92
CA SER A 127 -2.34 -10.63 -4.94
C SER A 127 -1.54 -11.63 -4.09
N ASN A 128 -0.54 -12.29 -4.66
CA ASN A 128 0.29 -13.27 -3.94
C ASN A 128 1.10 -12.63 -2.80
N GLU A 129 1.68 -11.44 -3.02
CA GLU A 129 2.42 -10.69 -2.01
C GLU A 129 1.49 -10.23 -0.88
N ILE A 130 0.28 -9.78 -1.24
CA ILE A 130 -0.73 -9.34 -0.27
C ILE A 130 -1.24 -10.53 0.54
N ASP A 131 -1.52 -11.65 -0.11
CA ASP A 131 -1.94 -12.90 0.56
C ASP A 131 -0.89 -13.38 1.56
N ALA A 132 0.39 -13.39 1.16
CA ALA A 132 1.50 -13.74 2.03
C ALA A 132 1.56 -12.84 3.28
N LEU A 133 1.37 -11.52 3.12
CA LEU A 133 1.34 -10.60 4.26
C LEU A 133 0.15 -10.87 5.20
N LEU A 134 -1.04 -11.06 4.65
CA LEU A 134 -2.24 -11.37 5.44
C LEU A 134 -2.11 -12.70 6.17
N TRP A 135 -1.52 -13.70 5.51
CA TRP A 135 -1.21 -14.97 6.17
C TRP A 135 -0.24 -14.77 7.33
N GLN A 136 0.84 -14.00 7.15
CA GLN A 136 1.78 -13.68 8.22
C GLN A 136 1.11 -12.91 9.37
N PHE A 137 0.17 -12.02 9.04
CA PHE A 137 -0.58 -11.30 10.06
C PHE A 137 -1.46 -12.22 10.89
N ASN A 138 -2.09 -13.22 10.27
CA ASN A 138 -2.87 -14.23 10.96
C ASN A 138 -2.02 -15.18 11.84
N GLN A 139 -0.75 -15.39 11.47
CA GLN A 139 0.20 -16.25 12.18
C GLN A 139 1.12 -15.47 13.15
N ARG A 140 0.79 -14.19 13.45
CA ARG A 140 1.58 -13.39 14.37
C ARG A 140 1.39 -13.80 15.82
N ASP A 141 2.41 -13.58 16.64
CA ASP A 141 2.30 -13.74 18.08
C ASP A 141 1.35 -12.69 18.68
N VAL A 142 0.80 -12.99 19.85
CA VAL A 142 -0.21 -12.15 20.51
C VAL A 142 0.24 -10.70 20.77
N ASN A 143 1.54 -10.49 20.90
CA ASN A 143 2.12 -9.16 21.13
C ASN A 143 2.54 -8.46 19.82
N GLN A 144 2.46 -9.13 18.68
CA GLN A 144 2.84 -8.55 17.38
C GLN A 144 1.62 -7.96 16.71
N GLU A 145 1.73 -6.72 16.30
CA GLU A 145 0.63 -5.93 15.74
C GLU A 145 0.95 -5.34 14.36
N ILE A 146 2.17 -5.56 13.89
CA ILE A 146 2.69 -5.05 12.62
C ILE A 146 3.36 -6.21 11.88
N VAL A 147 3.13 -6.34 10.56
CA VAL A 147 3.89 -7.26 9.70
C VAL A 147 4.70 -6.45 8.71
N LEU A 148 6.03 -6.57 8.82
CA LEU A 148 7.00 -5.87 8.01
C LEU A 148 7.78 -6.86 7.13
N PRO A 149 7.64 -6.83 5.80
CA PRO A 149 8.45 -7.65 4.92
C PRO A 149 9.91 -7.20 4.94
N MET A 150 10.81 -8.18 4.93
CA MET A 150 12.26 -7.98 4.90
C MET A 150 12.88 -8.82 3.79
N VAL A 151 13.61 -8.17 2.89
CA VAL A 151 14.32 -8.81 1.77
C VAL A 151 15.81 -8.48 1.88
N ASN A 152 16.65 -9.48 2.09
CA ASN A 152 18.10 -9.29 2.24
C ASN A 152 18.48 -8.20 3.28
N GLY A 153 17.74 -8.11 4.39
CA GLY A 153 17.95 -7.11 5.44
C GLY A 153 17.36 -5.73 5.15
N GLN A 154 16.74 -5.52 4.00
CA GLN A 154 16.05 -4.28 3.62
C GLN A 154 14.56 -4.38 3.98
N ARG A 155 14.03 -3.33 4.62
CA ARG A 155 12.58 -3.18 4.88
C ARG A 155 11.83 -2.95 3.58
N GLY A 156 10.77 -3.72 3.39
CA GLY A 156 9.90 -3.63 2.20
C GLY A 156 8.55 -2.96 2.48
N ASN A 157 7.78 -2.82 1.43
CA ASN A 157 6.38 -2.41 1.42
C ASN A 157 5.59 -3.37 0.51
N PRO A 158 4.28 -3.52 0.71
CA PRO A 158 3.42 -2.90 1.76
C PRO A 158 3.71 -3.42 3.17
N VAL A 159 3.22 -2.67 4.16
CA VAL A 159 3.28 -3.06 5.59
C VAL A 159 1.86 -3.18 6.13
N LEU A 160 1.59 -4.21 6.94
CA LEU A 160 0.31 -4.38 7.64
C LEU A 160 0.41 -3.88 9.08
N PHE A 161 -0.64 -3.19 9.52
CA PHE A 161 -0.81 -2.69 10.88
C PHE A 161 -2.16 -3.10 11.43
N SER A 162 -2.23 -3.50 12.69
CA SER A 162 -3.52 -3.62 13.39
C SER A 162 -4.15 -2.25 13.62
N ARG A 163 -5.46 -2.22 13.79
CA ARG A 163 -6.19 -1.02 14.17
C ARG A 163 -5.65 -0.43 15.47
N ALA A 164 -5.37 -1.28 16.47
CA ALA A 164 -4.88 -0.86 17.78
C ALA A 164 -3.57 -0.04 17.66
N VAL A 165 -2.63 -0.46 16.82
CA VAL A 165 -1.38 0.28 16.58
C VAL A 165 -1.64 1.59 15.86
N ILE A 166 -2.55 1.62 14.89
CA ILE A 166 -2.89 2.88 14.20
C ILE A 166 -3.48 3.89 15.18
N ASP A 167 -4.37 3.46 16.07
CA ASP A 167 -4.95 4.32 17.11
C ASP A 167 -3.86 4.87 18.06
N GLN A 168 -2.86 4.04 18.42
CA GLN A 168 -1.71 4.49 19.23
C GLN A 168 -0.85 5.51 18.46
N ILE A 169 -0.55 5.27 17.19
CA ILE A 169 0.19 6.23 16.34
C ILE A 169 -0.58 7.57 16.28
N LEU A 170 -1.88 7.52 16.07
CA LEU A 170 -2.72 8.72 15.97
C LEU A 170 -2.83 9.49 17.28
N SER A 171 -2.72 8.82 18.44
CA SER A 171 -2.74 9.45 19.75
C SER A 171 -1.50 10.33 20.03
N ILE A 172 -0.40 10.10 19.31
CA ILE A 172 0.86 10.84 19.47
C ILE A 172 0.95 11.91 18.38
N PRO A 173 1.01 13.21 18.74
CA PRO A 173 1.12 14.30 17.77
C PRO A 173 2.31 14.12 16.82
N GLY A 174 2.07 14.20 15.51
CA GLY A 174 3.11 14.10 14.48
C GLY A 174 3.73 12.71 14.27
N MET A 175 3.35 11.70 15.07
CA MET A 175 3.85 10.34 14.89
C MET A 175 3.33 9.73 13.59
N VAL A 176 4.19 8.93 12.94
CA VAL A 176 3.87 8.13 11.76
C VAL A 176 4.47 6.73 11.87
N CYS A 177 4.10 5.85 10.96
CA CYS A 177 4.35 4.41 11.05
C CYS A 177 5.84 4.04 11.23
N ARG A 178 6.77 4.63 10.44
CA ARG A 178 8.18 4.23 10.48
C ARG A 178 8.87 4.55 11.82
N PRO A 179 8.84 5.78 12.33
CA PRO A 179 9.36 6.08 13.66
C PRO A 179 8.70 5.26 14.78
N TYR A 180 7.39 4.98 14.65
CA TYR A 180 6.68 4.15 15.63
C TYR A 180 7.23 2.72 15.65
N MET A 181 7.45 2.09 14.50
CA MET A 181 8.08 0.76 14.41
C MET A 181 9.50 0.74 14.98
N ASP A 182 10.26 1.83 14.80
CA ASP A 182 11.62 1.93 15.32
C ASP A 182 11.65 2.03 16.85
N LEU A 183 10.62 2.65 17.46
CA LEU A 183 10.44 2.77 18.90
C LEU A 183 9.84 1.50 19.55
N HIS A 184 9.11 0.71 18.78
CA HIS A 184 8.36 -0.47 19.26
C HIS A 184 8.68 -1.72 18.44
N PRO A 185 9.96 -2.16 18.40
CA PRO A 185 10.36 -3.35 17.63
C PRO A 185 9.67 -4.64 18.12
N GLU A 186 9.24 -4.68 19.39
CA GLU A 186 8.51 -5.81 19.98
C GLU A 186 7.14 -6.05 19.35
N LEU A 187 6.52 -5.00 18.77
CA LEU A 187 5.24 -5.10 18.08
C LEU A 187 5.39 -5.57 16.62
N VAL A 188 6.63 -5.63 16.11
CA VAL A 188 6.89 -5.90 14.71
C VAL A 188 7.21 -7.38 14.47
N LYS A 189 6.33 -8.08 13.74
CA LYS A 189 6.66 -9.35 13.12
C LYS A 189 7.43 -9.10 11.83
N THR A 190 8.69 -9.49 11.79
CA THR A 190 9.50 -9.47 10.58
C THR A 190 9.17 -10.67 9.69
N PHE A 191 8.68 -10.39 8.49
CA PHE A 191 8.45 -11.40 7.45
C PHE A 191 9.65 -11.45 6.50
N VAL A 192 10.59 -12.37 6.75
CA VAL A 192 11.75 -12.58 5.87
C VAL A 192 11.30 -13.33 4.62
N THR A 193 11.61 -12.79 3.44
CA THR A 193 11.22 -13.34 2.14
C THR A 193 12.26 -13.03 1.06
N ASP A 194 12.30 -13.84 0.00
CA ASP A 194 13.16 -13.60 -1.17
C ASP A 194 12.45 -12.82 -2.28
N SER A 195 11.13 -12.54 -2.13
CA SER A 195 10.35 -11.78 -3.13
C SER A 195 10.85 -10.34 -3.23
N GLN A 196 11.56 -10.05 -4.32
CA GLN A 196 12.06 -8.69 -4.62
C GLN A 196 10.92 -7.68 -4.82
N ALA A 197 9.69 -8.13 -5.03
CA ALA A 197 8.52 -7.27 -5.20
C ALA A 197 8.36 -6.26 -4.04
N PHE A 198 8.70 -6.67 -2.81
CA PHE A 198 8.57 -5.83 -1.62
C PHE A 198 9.57 -4.66 -1.53
N VAL A 199 10.68 -4.72 -2.28
CA VAL A 199 11.75 -3.70 -2.24
C VAL A 199 12.05 -3.09 -3.60
N MET A 200 11.28 -3.45 -4.62
CA MET A 200 11.49 -3.00 -6.00
C MET A 200 10.61 -1.78 -6.29
N ASP A 201 11.18 -0.60 -6.14
CA ASP A 201 10.54 0.67 -6.45
C ASP A 201 10.96 1.18 -7.85
N VAL A 202 10.12 1.98 -8.48
CA VAL A 202 10.44 2.69 -9.72
C VAL A 202 10.93 4.09 -9.39
N ASP A 203 12.24 4.32 -9.43
CA ASP A 203 12.85 5.60 -9.07
C ASP A 203 13.48 6.34 -10.25
N THR A 204 13.97 5.60 -11.24
CA THR A 204 14.76 6.15 -12.35
C THR A 204 14.23 5.72 -13.73
N GLN A 205 14.71 6.39 -14.78
CA GLN A 205 14.41 5.99 -16.16
C GLN A 205 14.90 4.56 -16.46
N LYS A 206 16.02 4.14 -15.85
CA LYS A 206 16.54 2.77 -15.99
C LYS A 206 15.59 1.73 -15.39
N ASP A 207 14.90 2.10 -14.30
CA ASP A 207 13.92 1.18 -13.69
C ASP A 207 12.69 1.03 -14.59
N ILE A 208 12.24 2.11 -15.24
CA ILE A 208 11.17 2.06 -16.25
C ILE A 208 11.52 1.07 -17.36
N GLU A 209 12.71 1.19 -17.94
CA GLU A 209 13.18 0.32 -19.03
C GLU A 209 13.31 -1.14 -18.55
N LYS A 210 13.98 -1.36 -17.41
CA LYS A 210 14.21 -2.69 -16.83
C LYS A 210 12.91 -3.43 -16.50
N LEU A 211 11.88 -2.70 -16.05
CA LEU A 211 10.60 -3.27 -15.62
C LEU A 211 9.55 -3.30 -16.74
N GLY A 212 9.91 -2.82 -17.96
CA GLY A 212 9.02 -2.78 -19.11
C GLY A 212 7.80 -1.88 -18.85
N LEU A 213 8.05 -0.71 -18.29
CA LEU A 213 7.01 0.29 -18.00
C LEU A 213 6.98 1.35 -19.07
N ASP A 214 5.80 1.92 -19.31
CA ASP A 214 5.57 2.99 -20.27
C ASP A 214 5.06 4.25 -19.55
N ARG A 215 5.42 5.42 -20.10
CA ARG A 215 4.79 6.69 -19.73
C ARG A 215 3.56 6.93 -20.58
N ILE A 216 2.50 7.50 -20.00
CA ILE A 216 1.40 8.05 -20.78
C ILE A 216 1.96 9.24 -21.54
N GLN A 217 1.91 9.21 -22.87
CA GLN A 217 2.22 10.39 -23.68
C GLN A 217 1.07 11.40 -23.47
N PRO A 218 1.36 12.68 -23.15
CA PRO A 218 0.33 13.70 -23.15
C PRO A 218 -0.21 13.82 -24.59
N HIS A 219 -1.53 13.71 -24.73
CA HIS A 219 -2.24 14.01 -25.98
C HIS A 219 -2.28 15.51 -26.23
#